data_7c5f8476ded8a6697aae61c7a1c00853
#
_entry.id   7c5f8476ded8a6697aae61c7a1c00853
#
_cell.length_a   1.000
_cell.length_b   1.000
_cell.length_c   1.000
_cell.angle_alpha   90.00
_cell.angle_beta   90.00
_cell.angle_gamma   90.00
#
_symmetry.space_group_name_H-M   'P 1'
#
loop_
_entity.id
_entity.type
_entity.pdbx_description
1 polymer ?
#
loop_
_entity_poly.entity_id
_entity_poly.type
_entity_poly.pdbx_seq_one_letter_code
_entity_poly.pdbx_strand_id
1 'polypeptide(L)' 'SDVCSSDLGFTVVAHPAVIDRLLTAEAPAVADLEHFVGRVIKFQVENLYTQEQYDIILS' A
#
# COMPACT_ATOMS: atom_id res chain seq x y z
N SER A 1 9.21 14.57 15.94
CA SER A 1 9.01 14.16 15.84
C SER A 1 8.97 13.36 16.13
N ASP A 2 8.97 13.38 16.74
CA ASP A 2 8.74 12.57 16.97
C ASP A 2 8.09 12.08 16.36
N VAL A 3 7.95 12.42 16.53
CA VAL A 3 7.44 12.27 15.38
C VAL A 3 7.58 10.95 14.72
N CYS A 4 8.54 10.26 14.98
CA CYS A 4 8.81 9.00 14.40
C CYS A 4 7.70 8.03 14.57
N SER A 5 7.11 8.01 15.73
CA SER A 5 6.07 7.04 16.01
C SER A 5 4.85 7.29 15.15
N SER A 6 4.65 8.52 14.74
CA SER A 6 3.48 8.85 13.93
C SER A 6 3.68 8.48 12.47
N ASP A 7 4.88 8.05 12.11
CA ASP A 7 5.15 7.68 10.73
C ASP A 7 4.83 6.24 10.42
N LEU A 8 4.23 5.55 11.36
CA LEU A 8 3.84 4.17 11.10
C LEU A 8 2.84 4.12 9.96
N GLY A 9 3.06 3.19 9.07
CA GLY A 9 2.19 3.03 7.92
C GLY A 9 2.25 1.61 7.41
N PHE A 10 1.67 1.40 6.25
CA PHE A 10 1.65 0.08 5.63
C PHE A 10 2.32 0.15 4.27
N THR A 11 3.05 -0.89 3.95
CA THR A 11 3.62 -1.03 2.61
C THR A 11 3.06 -2.30 2.00
N VAL A 12 2.37 -2.15 0.88
CA VAL A 12 1.81 -3.29 0.15
C VAL A 12 2.76 -3.62 -0.99
N VAL A 13 3.33 -4.81 -0.94
CA VAL A 13 4.22 -5.29 -1.99
C VAL A 13 3.44 -6.26 -2.85
N ALA A 14 3.40 -6.02 -4.15
CA ALA A 14 2.64 -6.87 -5.06
C ALA A 14 3.18 -6.75 -6.47
N HIS A 15 2.66 -7.59 -7.35
CA HIS A 15 3.03 -7.56 -8.75
C HIS A 15 2.67 -6.20 -9.35
N PRO A 16 3.49 -5.68 -10.27
CA PRO A 16 3.23 -4.37 -10.88
C PRO A 16 1.85 -4.25 -11.51
N ALA A 17 1.33 -5.33 -12.08
CA ALA A 17 0.01 -5.29 -12.66
C ALA A 17 -1.07 -5.06 -11.61
N VAL A 18 -0.88 -5.63 -10.43
CA VAL A 18 -1.82 -5.45 -9.32
C VAL A 18 -1.74 -4.03 -8.78
N ILE A 19 -0.52 -3.54 -8.60
CA ILE A 19 -0.31 -2.19 -8.09
C ILE A 19 -0.93 -1.18 -9.06
N ASP A 20 -0.69 -1.36 -10.35
CA ASP A 20 -1.24 -0.47 -11.36
C ASP A 20 -2.76 -0.44 -11.28
N ARG A 21 -3.36 -1.60 -11.11
CA ARG A 21 -4.81 -1.71 -11.02
C ARG A 21 -5.33 -0.99 -9.77
N LEU A 22 -4.64 -1.16 -8.66
CA LEU A 22 -5.04 -0.49 -7.42
C LEU A 22 -4.96 1.01 -7.54
N LEU A 23 -3.94 1.50 -8.22
CA LEU A 23 -3.75 2.94 -8.35
C LEU A 23 -4.67 3.57 -9.39
N THR A 24 -5.24 2.78 -10.27
CA THR A 24 -6.14 3.30 -11.30
C THR A 24 -7.59 3.00 -10.98
N ALA A 25 -7.94 1.73 -10.86
CA ALA A 25 -9.33 1.33 -10.67
C ALA A 25 -9.79 1.47 -9.23
N GLU A 26 -8.88 1.22 -8.28
CA GLU A 26 -9.22 1.21 -6.86
C GLU A 26 -8.68 2.42 -6.11
N ALA A 27 -8.19 3.41 -6.83
CA ALA A 27 -7.61 4.59 -6.19
C ALA A 27 -8.54 5.24 -5.16
N PRO A 28 -9.82 5.44 -5.46
CA PRO A 28 -10.73 6.03 -4.47
C PRO A 28 -10.86 5.19 -3.21
N ALA A 29 -10.88 3.87 -3.36
CA ALA A 29 -10.98 2.98 -2.22
C ALA A 29 -9.74 3.04 -1.36
N VAL A 30 -8.57 3.14 -2.00
CA VAL A 30 -7.30 3.22 -1.27
C VAL A 30 -7.24 4.53 -0.48
N ALA A 31 -7.61 5.64 -1.10
CA ALA A 31 -7.61 6.91 -0.42
C ALA A 31 -8.57 6.92 0.77
N ASP A 32 -9.73 6.31 0.59
CA ASP A 32 -10.71 6.21 1.64
C ASP A 32 -10.17 5.36 2.80
N LEU A 33 -9.48 4.29 2.46
CA LEU A 33 -8.92 3.42 3.47
C LEU A 33 -7.81 4.12 4.26
N GLU A 34 -6.97 4.89 3.59
CA GLU A 34 -5.95 5.67 4.27
C GLU A 34 -6.57 6.64 5.26
N HIS A 35 -7.65 7.27 4.85
CA HIS A 35 -8.35 8.20 5.71
C HIS A 35 -8.97 7.47 6.91
N PHE A 36 -9.50 6.30 6.66
CA PHE A 36 -10.17 5.52 7.70
C PHE A 36 -9.16 5.06 8.77
N VAL A 37 -8.02 4.53 8.34
CA VAL A 37 -7.04 4.03 9.30
C VAL A 37 -6.15 5.14 9.85
N GLY A 38 -6.13 6.29 9.18
CA GLY A 38 -5.31 7.42 9.61
C GLY A 38 -3.83 7.20 9.42
N ARG A 39 -3.46 6.34 8.48
CA ARG A 39 -2.06 6.03 8.20
C ARG A 39 -1.82 6.03 6.71
N VAL A 40 -0.56 6.25 6.36
CA VAL A 40 -0.16 6.25 4.96
C VAL A 40 -0.02 4.83 4.48
N ILE A 41 -0.52 4.57 3.28
CA ILE A 41 -0.37 3.27 2.63
C ILE A 41 0.53 3.47 1.42
N LYS A 42 1.63 2.72 1.38
CA LYS A 42 2.58 2.79 0.29
C LYS A 42 2.47 1.51 -0.53
N PHE A 43 2.88 1.62 -1.78
CA PHE A 43 2.87 0.47 -2.68
C PHE A 43 4.27 0.24 -3.21
N GLN A 44 4.67 -1.01 -3.23
CA GLN A 44 5.95 -1.39 -3.77
C GLN A 44 5.75 -2.46 -4.83
N VAL A 45 6.41 -2.29 -5.96
CA VAL A 45 6.31 -3.21 -7.07
C VAL A 45 7.34 -4.33 -6.90
N GLU A 46 6.90 -5.56 -7.10
CA GLU A 46 7.79 -6.70 -7.07
C GLU A 46 7.49 -7.61 -8.26
N ASN A 47 8.39 -7.61 -9.22
CA ASN A 47 8.19 -8.38 -10.45
C ASN A 47 8.21 -9.88 -10.24
N LEU A 48 8.85 -10.31 -9.17
CA LEU A 48 8.96 -11.75 -8.89
C LEU A 48 7.68 -12.33 -8.31
N TYR A 49 6.77 -11.47 -7.89
CA TYR A 49 5.50 -11.93 -7.34
C TYR A 49 4.54 -12.29 -8.46
N THR A 50 3.65 -13.22 -8.18
CA THR A 50 2.55 -13.52 -9.09
C THR A 50 1.44 -12.49 -8.84
N GLN A 51 0.45 -12.49 -9.72
CA GLN A 51 -0.66 -11.55 -9.58
C GLN A 51 -1.50 -11.84 -8.35
N GLU A 52 -1.38 -13.03 -7.80
CA GLU A 52 -2.12 -13.39 -6.60
C GLU A 52 -1.27 -13.25 -5.34
N GLN A 53 -0.02 -12.96 -5.50
CA GLN A 53 0.90 -12.87 -4.38
C GLN A 53 1.03 -11.43 -3.93
N TYR A 54 0.98 -11.23 -2.63
CA TYR A 54 1.18 -9.90 -2.09
C TYR A 54 1.70 -10.01 -0.66
N ASP A 55 2.21 -8.91 -0.16
CA ASP A 55 2.72 -8.87 1.21
C ASP A 55 2.40 -7.50 1.79
N ILE A 56 2.16 -7.46 3.09
CA ILE A 56 1.87 -6.20 3.77
C ILE A 56 2.87 -6.06 4.91
N ILE A 57 3.59 -4.96 4.89
CA ILE A 57 4.65 -4.71 5.85
C ILE A 57 4.27 -3.50 6.69
N LEU A 58 4.35 -3.67 7.98
CA LEU A 58 4.16 -2.55 8.90
C LEU A 58 5.48 -1.82 9.07
N SER A 59 5.42 -0.53 8.93
CA SER A 59 6.59 0.30 9.12
C SER A 59 6.77 0.70 10.56
#